data_c2dd794aa7d6c894e5942e912f7716fc
#
_entry.id   c2dd794aa7d6c894e5942e912f7716fc
#
_cell.length_a   1.000
_cell.length_b   1.000
_cell.length_c   1.000
_cell.angle_alpha   90.00
_cell.angle_beta   90.00
_cell.angle_gamma   90.00
#
_symmetry.space_group_name_H-M   'P 1'
#
loop_
_entity.id
_entity.type
_entity.pdbx_description
1 polymer ?
#
loop_
_entity_poly.entity_id
_entity_poly.type
_entity_poly.pdbx_seq_one_letter_code
_entity_poly.pdbx_strand_id
1 'polypeptide(L)'
;MTPTAAPLFLAADVGGTRARFLLARWRGPEADSPWEPLSRRVFADDDFPHFDAALDAFLAECPLGAEPKLAVIALAGPVTGRRARLTNRPWTIDADALSARYDWPRVELMNDFAAQAFGL
;
A
#
# COMPACT_ATOMS: atom_id res chain seq x y z
N MET A 1 -2.98 -2.15 -31.49
CA MET A 1 -2.92 -2.84 -30.19
C MET A 1 -2.65 -1.85 -29.08
N THR A 2 -3.45 -1.88 -28.08
CA THR A 2 -3.20 -1.05 -26.92
C THR A 2 -1.97 -1.61 -26.21
N PRO A 3 -0.94 -0.80 -25.97
CA PRO A 3 0.20 -1.31 -25.22
C PRO A 3 -0.27 -1.74 -23.84
N THR A 4 0.24 -2.86 -23.38
CA THR A 4 -0.02 -3.28 -22.02
C THR A 4 0.48 -2.20 -21.08
N ALA A 5 -0.41 -1.66 -20.26
CA ALA A 5 -0.01 -0.66 -19.29
C ALA A 5 1.07 -1.26 -18.39
N ALA A 6 2.11 -0.48 -18.11
CA ALA A 6 3.12 -0.92 -17.16
C ALA A 6 2.43 -1.23 -15.82
N PRO A 7 2.84 -2.30 -15.13
CA PRO A 7 2.19 -2.68 -13.89
C PRO A 7 2.32 -1.58 -12.83
N LEU A 8 1.23 -1.37 -12.12
CA LEU A 8 1.19 -0.46 -10.99
C LEU A 8 1.40 -1.23 -9.70
N PHE A 9 1.91 -0.53 -8.73
CA PHE A 9 2.28 -1.09 -7.44
C PHE A 9 1.90 -0.06 -6.37
N LEU A 10 1.26 -0.53 -5.32
CA LEU A 10 0.91 0.29 -4.18
C LEU A 10 1.80 -0.09 -3.00
N ALA A 11 2.36 0.89 -2.35
CA ALA A 11 3.09 0.69 -1.11
C ALA A 11 2.47 1.54 -0.02
N ALA A 12 2.33 0.96 1.15
CA ALA A 12 1.90 1.69 2.34
C ALA A 12 2.86 1.39 3.48
N ASP A 13 3.16 2.42 4.25
CA ASP A 13 3.94 2.31 5.48
C ASP A 13 3.10 2.91 6.59
N VAL A 14 2.59 2.06 7.48
CA VAL A 14 1.58 2.43 8.47
C VAL A 14 2.22 2.41 9.86
N GLY A 15 2.51 3.58 10.37
CA GLY A 15 2.99 3.75 11.74
C GLY A 15 1.86 4.02 12.71
N GLY A 16 2.21 4.19 13.98
CA GLY A 16 1.22 4.48 15.03
C GLY A 16 0.59 5.86 14.96
N THR A 17 1.19 6.80 14.23
CA THR A 17 0.70 8.17 14.11
C THR A 17 0.46 8.60 12.68
N ARG A 18 1.16 8.01 11.71
CA ARG A 18 1.09 8.40 10.30
C ARG A 18 1.01 7.19 9.40
N ALA A 19 0.25 7.32 8.31
CA ALA A 19 0.19 6.35 7.24
C ALA A 19 0.71 7.01 5.97
N ARG A 20 1.68 6.37 5.31
CA ARG A 20 2.28 6.85 4.08
C ARG A 20 1.86 5.95 2.95
N PHE A 21 1.44 6.55 1.85
CA PHE A 21 0.99 5.81 0.67
C PHE A 21 1.77 6.26 -0.56
N LEU A 22 2.07 5.30 -1.42
CA LEU A 22 2.73 5.54 -2.69
C LEU A 22 2.07 4.65 -3.74
N LEU A 23 1.68 5.26 -4.85
CA LEU A 23 1.33 4.53 -6.07
C LEU A 23 2.45 4.76 -7.08
N ALA A 24 3.02 3.70 -7.63
CA ALA A 24 4.13 3.77 -8.55
C ALA A 24 3.90 2.88 -9.76
N ARG A 25 4.55 3.23 -10.87
CA ARG A 25 4.55 2.45 -12.10
C ARG A 25 5.90 1.77 -12.25
N TRP A 26 5.89 0.50 -12.62
CA TRP A 26 7.12 -0.20 -12.97
C TRP A 26 7.56 0.19 -14.37
N ARG A 27 8.79 0.69 -14.50
CA ARG A 27 9.35 1.17 -15.77
C ARG A 27 10.35 0.21 -16.39
N GLY A 28 10.69 -0.85 -15.68
CA GLY A 28 11.66 -1.82 -16.14
C GLY A 28 13.03 -1.64 -15.49
N PRO A 29 13.85 -2.71 -15.46
CA PRO A 29 15.14 -2.68 -14.78
C PRO A 29 16.18 -1.81 -15.50
N GLU A 30 15.95 -1.48 -16.75
CA GLU A 30 16.88 -0.68 -17.56
C GLU A 30 16.67 0.83 -17.39
N ALA A 31 15.59 1.25 -16.75
CA ALA A 31 15.35 2.65 -16.50
C ALA A 31 16.27 3.16 -15.39
N ASP A 32 16.66 4.43 -15.46
CA ASP A 32 17.47 5.06 -14.40
C ASP A 32 16.81 4.96 -13.05
N SER A 33 15.48 5.11 -13.04
CA SER A 33 14.66 4.84 -11.87
C SER A 33 13.60 3.81 -12.28
N PRO A 34 13.69 2.56 -11.79
CA PRO A 34 12.74 1.50 -12.18
C PRO A 34 11.30 1.80 -11.79
N TRP A 35 11.09 2.61 -10.75
CA TRP A 35 9.78 2.96 -10.25
C TRP A 35 9.50 4.43 -10.50
N GLU A 36 8.37 4.72 -11.13
CA GLU A 36 7.90 6.08 -11.33
C GLU A 36 6.77 6.36 -10.34
N PRO A 37 6.99 7.27 -9.37
CA PRO A 37 5.91 7.66 -8.46
C PRO A 37 4.81 8.38 -9.24
N LEU A 38 3.57 7.95 -9.05
CA LEU A 38 2.40 8.58 -9.65
C LEU A 38 1.63 9.42 -8.61
N SER A 39 1.55 8.93 -7.39
CA SER A 39 0.86 9.63 -6.30
C SER A 39 1.53 9.28 -4.98
N ARG A 40 1.63 10.28 -4.10
CA ARG A 40 2.15 10.11 -2.75
C ARG A 40 1.28 10.86 -1.78
N ARG A 41 1.11 10.30 -0.60
CA ARG A 41 0.37 10.98 0.46
C ARG A 41 0.81 10.50 1.82
N VAL A 42 0.85 11.42 2.77
CA VAL A 42 1.02 11.11 4.19
C VAL A 42 -0.22 11.62 4.91
N PHE A 43 -0.88 10.71 5.63
CA PHE A 43 -2.04 11.07 6.45
C PHE A 43 -1.71 10.90 7.92
N ALA A 44 -2.36 11.70 8.77
CA ALA A 44 -2.39 11.44 10.20
C ALA A 44 -3.42 10.34 10.46
N ASP A 45 -3.03 9.31 11.20
CA ASP A 45 -3.94 8.20 11.52
C ASP A 45 -5.18 8.68 12.26
N ASP A 46 -5.03 9.73 13.09
CA ASP A 46 -6.14 10.30 13.86
C ASP A 46 -7.26 10.86 12.99
N ASP A 47 -6.98 11.16 11.73
CA ASP A 47 -7.97 11.69 10.80
C ASP A 47 -8.91 10.61 10.26
N PHE A 48 -8.64 9.34 10.53
CA PHE A 48 -9.42 8.23 9.98
C PHE A 48 -9.78 7.20 11.06
N PRO A 49 -11.01 6.65 11.02
CA PRO A 49 -11.42 5.66 12.02
C PRO A 49 -10.72 4.31 11.86
N HIS A 50 -10.29 3.98 10.65
CA HIS A 50 -9.62 2.70 10.36
C HIS A 50 -8.77 2.85 9.09
N PHE A 51 -7.93 1.85 8.83
CA PHE A 51 -7.00 1.86 7.70
C PHE A 51 -7.73 2.00 6.36
N ASP A 52 -8.83 1.27 6.16
CA ASP A 52 -9.55 1.28 4.89
C ASP A 52 -10.02 2.68 4.51
N ALA A 53 -10.41 3.50 5.50
CA ALA A 53 -10.83 4.86 5.24
C ALA A 53 -9.67 5.72 4.72
N ALA A 54 -8.48 5.56 5.30
CA ALA A 54 -7.29 6.27 4.83
C ALA A 54 -6.90 5.82 3.42
N LEU A 55 -6.95 4.52 3.17
CA LEU A 55 -6.65 3.97 1.86
C LEU A 55 -7.63 4.46 0.80
N ASP A 56 -8.93 4.47 1.10
CA ASP A 56 -9.94 5.01 0.18
C ASP A 56 -9.67 6.49 -0.15
N ALA A 57 -9.28 7.28 0.85
CA ALA A 57 -8.96 8.68 0.65
C ALA A 57 -7.76 8.84 -0.28
N PHE A 58 -6.74 8.01 -0.12
CA PHE A 58 -5.58 8.04 -1.01
C PHE A 58 -5.95 7.63 -2.44
N LEU A 59 -6.71 6.54 -2.59
CA LEU A 59 -7.10 6.06 -3.91
C LEU A 59 -7.97 7.08 -4.65
N ALA A 60 -8.76 7.86 -3.94
CA ALA A 60 -9.56 8.92 -4.54
C ALA A 60 -8.69 10.03 -5.16
N GLU A 61 -7.45 10.19 -4.70
CA GLU A 61 -6.49 11.16 -5.23
C GLU A 61 -5.64 10.57 -6.36
N CYS A 62 -5.69 9.26 -6.57
CA CYS A 62 -4.93 8.60 -7.61
C CYS A 62 -5.59 8.75 -8.99
N PRO A 63 -4.85 8.56 -10.09
CA PRO A 63 -5.44 8.59 -11.43
C PRO A 63 -6.60 7.60 -11.55
N LEU A 64 -7.65 8.01 -12.26
CA LEU A 64 -8.80 7.15 -12.51
C LEU A 64 -8.37 5.87 -13.22
N GLY A 65 -8.93 4.75 -12.76
CA GLY A 65 -8.63 3.44 -13.34
C GLY A 65 -7.30 2.86 -12.91
N ALA A 66 -6.62 3.50 -11.94
CA ALA A 66 -5.38 2.95 -11.41
C ALA A 66 -5.67 1.65 -10.66
N GLU A 67 -5.13 0.54 -11.14
CA GLU A 67 -5.34 -0.79 -10.56
C GLU A 67 -3.99 -1.43 -10.28
N PRO A 68 -3.49 -1.37 -9.02
CA PRO A 68 -2.26 -2.03 -8.66
C PRO A 68 -2.34 -3.54 -8.85
N LYS A 69 -1.27 -4.11 -9.38
CA LYS A 69 -1.12 -5.57 -9.46
C LYS A 69 -0.61 -6.14 -8.15
N LEU A 70 0.05 -5.32 -7.35
CA LEU A 70 0.59 -5.70 -6.06
C LEU A 70 0.42 -4.53 -5.11
N ALA A 71 -0.09 -4.81 -3.92
CA ALA A 71 -0.09 -3.87 -2.82
C ALA A 71 0.74 -4.45 -1.68
N VAL A 72 1.71 -3.71 -1.20
CA VAL A 72 2.55 -4.11 -0.06
C VAL A 72 2.31 -3.12 1.05
N ILE A 73 1.90 -3.63 2.20
CA ILE A 73 1.60 -2.81 3.37
C ILE A 73 2.55 -3.21 4.49
N ALA A 74 3.45 -2.30 4.81
CA ALA A 74 4.33 -2.43 5.97
C ALA A 74 3.69 -1.72 7.15
N LEU A 75 3.72 -2.32 8.32
CA LEU A 75 3.09 -1.71 9.49
C LEU A 75 3.86 -1.97 10.76
N ALA A 76 3.69 -1.04 11.72
CA ALA A 76 4.31 -1.12 13.03
C ALA A 76 3.44 -1.99 13.95
N GLY A 77 3.50 -3.30 13.74
CA GLY A 77 2.74 -4.25 14.53
C GLY A 77 2.96 -5.67 14.06
N PRO A 78 2.46 -6.65 14.81
CA PRO A 78 2.62 -8.04 14.44
C PRO A 78 1.75 -8.42 13.25
N VAL A 79 2.31 -9.26 12.38
CA VAL A 79 1.58 -9.86 11.26
C VAL A 79 1.39 -11.34 11.58
N THR A 80 0.15 -11.80 11.57
CA THR A 80 -0.20 -13.19 11.81
C THR A 80 -1.00 -13.70 10.61
N GLY A 81 -0.38 -14.55 9.81
CA GLY A 81 -0.98 -15.01 8.57
C GLY A 81 -1.20 -13.85 7.61
N ARG A 82 -2.44 -13.61 7.24
CA ARG A 82 -2.81 -12.53 6.32
C ARG A 82 -3.52 -11.37 7.03
N ARG A 83 -3.31 -11.24 8.32
CA ARG A 83 -3.86 -10.17 9.14
C ARG A 83 -2.80 -9.50 9.95
N ALA A 84 -3.01 -8.24 10.23
CA ALA A 84 -2.10 -7.46 11.06
C ALA A 84 -2.88 -6.43 11.87
N ARG A 85 -2.30 -6.04 12.99
CA ARG A 85 -2.87 -5.04 13.87
C ARG A 85 -1.79 -4.09 14.33
N LEU A 86 -2.08 -2.79 14.32
CA LEU A 86 -1.17 -1.80 14.85
C LEU A 86 -1.04 -1.96 16.37
N THR A 87 0.18 -1.80 16.89
CA THR A 87 0.45 -1.97 18.31
C THR A 87 -0.27 -0.92 19.16
N ASN A 88 -0.26 0.33 18.72
CA ASN A 88 -0.74 1.46 19.52
C ASN A 88 -2.08 2.03 19.05
N ARG A 89 -2.78 1.34 18.18
CA ARG A 89 -4.03 1.81 17.60
C ARG A 89 -4.88 0.63 17.18
N PRO A 90 -6.21 0.70 17.31
CA PRO A 90 -7.08 -0.47 17.01
C PRO A 90 -7.32 -0.68 15.52
N TRP A 91 -6.38 -0.27 14.68
CA TRP A 91 -6.45 -0.53 13.25
C TRP A 91 -6.04 -1.97 12.96
N THR A 92 -6.93 -2.69 12.28
CA THR A 92 -6.66 -4.05 11.80
C THR A 92 -6.63 -4.02 10.28
N ILE A 93 -5.68 -4.72 9.70
CA ILE A 93 -5.52 -4.81 8.26
C ILE A 93 -5.60 -6.29 7.89
N ASP A 94 -6.52 -6.62 6.99
CA ASP A 94 -6.74 -7.97 6.50
C ASP A 94 -6.46 -8.00 5.00
N ALA A 95 -5.40 -8.70 4.60
CA ALA A 95 -4.96 -8.73 3.21
C ALA A 95 -6.02 -9.34 2.29
N ASP A 96 -6.70 -10.39 2.74
CA ASP A 96 -7.74 -11.03 1.92
C ASP A 96 -8.95 -10.12 1.74
N ALA A 97 -9.33 -9.39 2.79
CA ALA A 97 -10.42 -8.43 2.71
C ALA A 97 -10.09 -7.29 1.75
N LEU A 98 -8.85 -6.79 1.78
CA LEU A 98 -8.42 -5.75 0.85
C LEU A 98 -8.39 -6.25 -0.59
N SER A 99 -7.87 -7.45 -0.81
CA SER A 99 -7.86 -8.05 -2.14
C SER A 99 -9.27 -8.16 -2.71
N ALA A 100 -10.22 -8.60 -1.90
CA ALA A 100 -11.61 -8.74 -2.33
C ALA A 100 -12.28 -7.38 -2.55
N ARG A 101 -12.04 -6.41 -1.67
CA ARG A 101 -12.66 -5.09 -1.72
C ARG A 101 -12.25 -4.31 -2.97
N TYR A 102 -10.98 -4.37 -3.33
CA TYR A 102 -10.43 -3.59 -4.44
C TYR A 102 -10.17 -4.41 -5.71
N ASP A 103 -10.45 -5.71 -5.65
CA ASP A 103 -10.16 -6.64 -6.74
C ASP A 103 -8.68 -6.61 -7.15
N TRP A 104 -7.81 -6.56 -6.15
CA TRP A 104 -6.37 -6.59 -6.37
C TRP A 104 -5.86 -8.02 -6.41
N PRO A 105 -5.05 -8.38 -7.40
CA PRO A 105 -4.55 -9.76 -7.53
C PRO A 105 -3.68 -10.22 -6.38
N ARG A 106 -2.95 -9.29 -5.77
CA ARG A 106 -2.01 -9.64 -4.71
C ARG A 106 -1.88 -8.52 -3.68
N VAL A 107 -2.05 -8.87 -2.41
CA VAL A 107 -1.84 -7.97 -1.28
C VAL A 107 -0.94 -8.69 -0.29
N GLU A 108 0.16 -8.03 0.10
CA GLU A 108 1.11 -8.57 1.06
C GLU A 108 1.21 -7.65 2.26
N LEU A 109 1.24 -8.24 3.45
CA LEU A 109 1.47 -7.52 4.69
C LEU A 109 2.84 -7.88 5.22
N MET A 110 3.53 -6.92 5.80
CA MET A 110 4.79 -7.19 6.46
C MET A 110 4.99 -6.24 7.63
N ASN A 111 5.70 -6.73 8.63
CA ASN A 111 6.16 -5.90 9.72
C ASN A 111 7.14 -4.86 9.18
N ASP A 112 7.13 -3.63 9.70
CA ASP A 112 7.98 -2.56 9.20
C ASP A 112 9.47 -2.89 9.33
N PHE A 113 9.85 -3.66 10.32
CA PHE A 113 11.22 -4.12 10.49
C PHE A 113 11.63 -5.03 9.32
N ALA A 114 10.75 -5.94 8.90
CA ALA A 114 10.99 -6.78 7.74
C ALA A 114 11.04 -5.96 6.46
N ALA A 115 10.19 -4.95 6.35
CA ALA A 115 10.18 -4.05 5.20
C ALA A 115 11.51 -3.32 5.05
N GLN A 116 12.10 -2.86 6.14
CA GLN A 116 13.41 -2.22 6.13
C GLN A 116 14.51 -3.19 5.65
N ALA A 117 14.44 -4.44 6.06
CA ALA A 117 15.40 -5.46 5.63
C ALA A 117 15.35 -5.68 4.12
N PHE A 118 14.19 -5.44 3.48
CA PHE A 118 14.05 -5.53 2.03
C PHE A 118 14.27 -4.19 1.31
N GLY A 119 14.67 -3.14 2.02
CA GLY A 119 14.94 -1.84 1.43
C GLY A 119 13.70 -1.02 1.09
N LEU A 120 12.59 -1.31 1.72
CA LEU A 120 11.33 -0.58 1.49
C LEU A 120 11.17 0.68 2.33
#